data_f2f9b453e50acc15b813720b0457be4d
#
_entry.id   f2f9b453e50acc15b813720b0457be4d
#
_cell.length_a   1.000
_cell.length_b   1.000
_cell.length_c   1.000
_cell.angle_alpha   90.00
_cell.angle_beta   90.00
_cell.angle_gamma   90.00
#
_symmetry.space_group_name_H-M   'P 1'
#
loop_
_entity.id
_entity.type
_entity.pdbx_description
1 polymer ?
#
loop_
_entity_poly.entity_id
_entity_poly.type
_entity_poly.pdbx_seq_one_letter_code
_entity_poly.pdbx_strand_id
1 'polypeptide(L)'
;AGKDYPCMMTMGAMMRFKEQTGREVTEVNGESFSDALTLLWCCVASACKRDGVPFEMSLMEMADAITPEDFASWQGGAFEAAPVNPSEGATAKKKSISIEELLGVAMGRVGIRREDFLRLTPEELEAVLKHHAQHREEQMQTGWEQARMIAFAAVAPHTSRLRQPEDLMPFPWDKKVTERTEVPRMTIEERRRLIDELSAKWQDKTDD
;
A
#
# COMPACT_ATOMS: atom_id res chain seq x y z
N ALA A 1 -34.26 15.99 19.97
CA ALA A 1 -33.88 15.01 18.94
C ALA A 1 -32.41 15.22 18.63
N GLY A 2 -31.56 14.28 18.99
CA GLY A 2 -30.14 14.30 18.68
C GLY A 2 -29.92 14.30 17.15
N LYS A 3 -28.88 14.98 16.68
CA LYS A 3 -28.40 14.85 15.31
C LYS A 3 -27.30 13.82 15.30
N ASP A 4 -27.38 12.87 14.39
CA ASP A 4 -26.32 11.92 14.16
C ASP A 4 -25.27 12.53 13.22
N TYR A 5 -24.00 12.46 13.60
CA TYR A 5 -22.90 12.97 12.81
C TYR A 5 -21.97 11.81 12.44
N PRO A 6 -21.40 11.80 11.21
CA PRO A 6 -20.38 10.83 10.86
C PRO A 6 -19.14 11.05 11.73
N CYS A 7 -18.55 9.96 12.20
CA CYS A 7 -17.33 9.98 12.99
C CYS A 7 -16.33 9.01 12.38
N MET A 8 -15.16 9.51 11.98
CA MET A 8 -14.12 8.70 11.35
C MET A 8 -12.75 9.31 11.61
N MET A 9 -11.77 8.47 11.90
CA MET A 9 -10.38 8.87 11.98
C MET A 9 -9.84 9.09 10.57
N THR A 10 -9.61 10.33 10.19
CA THR A 10 -9.00 10.72 8.92
C THR A 10 -7.64 11.38 9.17
N MET A 11 -6.80 11.48 8.14
CA MET A 11 -5.56 12.24 8.24
C MET A 11 -5.81 13.71 8.61
N GLY A 12 -6.97 14.25 8.17
CA GLY A 12 -7.43 15.57 8.56
C GLY A 12 -7.79 15.70 10.05
N ALA A 13 -8.36 14.65 10.64
CA ALA A 13 -8.62 14.60 12.09
C ALA A 13 -7.32 14.59 12.88
N MET A 14 -6.33 13.81 12.45
CA MET A 14 -5.01 13.73 13.09
C MET A 14 -4.27 15.08 13.02
N MET A 15 -4.29 15.75 11.86
CA MET A 15 -3.71 17.09 11.72
C MET A 15 -4.40 18.12 12.61
N ARG A 16 -5.74 18.15 12.65
CA ARG A 16 -6.50 19.04 13.55
C ARG A 16 -6.16 18.80 15.01
N PHE A 17 -6.07 17.53 15.41
CA PHE A 17 -5.71 17.17 16.78
C PHE A 17 -4.33 17.74 17.14
N LYS A 18 -3.36 17.58 16.25
CA LYS A 18 -2.02 18.13 16.44
C LYS A 18 -2.01 19.66 16.49
N GLU A 19 -2.77 20.33 15.62
CA GLU A 19 -2.92 21.79 15.64
C GLU A 19 -3.53 22.30 16.96
N GLN A 20 -4.47 21.56 17.56
CA GLN A 20 -5.14 21.93 18.81
C GLN A 20 -4.31 21.64 20.06
N THR A 21 -3.57 20.51 20.06
CA THR A 21 -2.89 19.99 21.26
C THR A 21 -1.37 20.11 21.21
N GLY A 22 -0.79 20.31 20.03
CA GLY A 22 0.66 20.26 19.79
C GLY A 22 1.27 18.85 19.83
N ARG A 23 0.44 17.79 20.00
CA ARG A 23 0.87 16.41 20.14
C ARG A 23 0.35 15.53 18.98
N GLU A 24 1.07 14.45 18.70
CA GLU A 24 0.59 13.45 17.75
C GLU A 24 -0.53 12.58 18.39
N VAL A 25 -1.45 12.08 17.56
CA VAL A 25 -2.51 11.17 18.01
C VAL A 25 -1.94 9.91 18.64
N THR A 26 -0.78 9.46 18.18
CA THR A 26 -0.06 8.29 18.72
C THR A 26 0.49 8.50 20.14
N GLU A 27 0.54 9.75 20.61
CA GLU A 27 1.00 10.11 21.95
C GLU A 27 -0.17 10.24 22.95
N VAL A 28 -1.41 10.07 22.46
CA VAL A 28 -2.60 10.16 23.30
C VAL A 28 -2.72 8.92 24.17
N ASN A 29 -2.64 9.14 25.46
CA ASN A 29 -2.96 8.10 26.44
C ASN A 29 -4.49 8.09 26.61
N GLY A 30 -5.12 6.94 26.45
CA GLY A 30 -6.59 6.80 26.64
C GLY A 30 -7.13 7.22 28.02
N GLU A 31 -6.23 7.57 28.95
CA GLU A 31 -6.55 8.04 30.30
C GLU A 31 -6.98 9.52 30.36
N SER A 32 -6.60 10.36 29.38
CA SER A 32 -6.93 11.78 29.36
C SER A 32 -8.28 12.00 28.69
N PHE A 33 -9.32 12.26 29.47
CA PHE A 33 -10.66 12.58 28.95
C PHE A 33 -10.64 13.78 27.99
N SER A 34 -9.90 14.84 28.33
CA SER A 34 -9.77 16.02 27.49
C SER A 34 -9.18 15.72 26.11
N ASP A 35 -8.14 14.87 26.05
CA ASP A 35 -7.51 14.48 24.79
C ASP A 35 -8.45 13.61 23.96
N ALA A 36 -9.13 12.65 24.61
CA ALA A 36 -10.08 11.78 23.95
C ALA A 36 -11.28 12.55 23.37
N LEU A 37 -11.81 13.52 24.14
CA LEU A 37 -12.88 14.39 23.68
C LEU A 37 -12.43 15.30 22.51
N THR A 38 -11.24 15.86 22.60
CA THR A 38 -10.65 16.66 21.52
C THR A 38 -10.48 15.83 20.26
N LEU A 39 -10.01 14.58 20.40
CA LEU A 39 -9.85 13.65 19.28
C LEU A 39 -11.20 13.31 18.65
N LEU A 40 -12.22 13.02 19.47
CA LEU A 40 -13.58 12.76 19.00
C LEU A 40 -14.11 13.95 18.18
N TRP A 41 -13.98 15.16 18.70
CA TRP A 41 -14.39 16.36 17.97
C TRP A 41 -13.66 16.52 16.65
N CYS A 42 -12.34 16.26 16.61
CA CYS A 42 -11.54 16.29 15.38
C CYS A 42 -12.02 15.25 14.37
N CYS A 43 -12.36 14.04 14.83
CA CYS A 43 -12.89 12.96 13.98
C CYS A 43 -14.24 13.35 13.37
N VAL A 44 -15.16 13.85 14.16
CA VAL A 44 -16.49 14.30 13.68
C VAL A 44 -16.36 15.48 12.72
N ALA A 45 -15.61 16.52 13.08
CA ALA A 45 -15.42 17.70 12.25
C ALA A 45 -14.77 17.36 10.88
N SER A 46 -13.82 16.42 10.86
CA SER A 46 -13.16 16.00 9.62
C SER A 46 -14.04 15.08 8.78
N ALA A 47 -14.77 14.15 9.40
CA ALA A 47 -15.72 13.30 8.70
C ALA A 47 -16.88 14.12 8.09
N CYS A 48 -17.44 15.05 8.83
CA CYS A 48 -18.46 15.96 8.32
C CYS A 48 -17.96 16.79 7.13
N LYS A 49 -16.73 17.32 7.21
CA LYS A 49 -16.10 18.04 6.08
C LYS A 49 -15.88 17.14 4.86
N ARG A 50 -15.49 15.88 5.06
CA ARG A 50 -15.33 14.90 4.00
C ARG A 50 -16.65 14.62 3.29
N ASP A 51 -17.72 14.42 4.07
CA ASP A 51 -19.01 13.97 3.56
C ASP A 51 -19.94 15.16 3.20
N GLY A 52 -19.45 16.40 3.33
CA GLY A 52 -20.22 17.60 3.00
C GLY A 52 -21.36 17.90 4.00
N VAL A 53 -21.30 17.33 5.20
CA VAL A 53 -22.27 17.58 6.27
C VAL A 53 -21.90 18.85 7.01
N PRO A 54 -22.82 19.82 7.18
CA PRO A 54 -22.55 21.04 7.95
C PRO A 54 -22.36 20.71 9.43
N PHE A 55 -21.19 21.10 9.96
CA PHE A 55 -20.82 20.90 11.36
C PHE A 55 -20.21 22.21 11.89
N GLU A 56 -20.97 22.92 12.75
CA GLU A 56 -20.59 24.22 13.32
C GLU A 56 -20.36 24.17 14.83
N MET A 57 -20.49 22.97 15.43
CA MET A 57 -20.35 22.75 16.85
C MET A 57 -18.91 22.95 17.30
N SER A 58 -18.68 23.80 18.27
CA SER A 58 -17.38 23.97 18.92
C SER A 58 -17.04 22.76 19.83
N LEU A 59 -15.79 22.63 20.22
CA LEU A 59 -15.36 21.60 21.17
C LEU A 59 -16.10 21.67 22.49
N MET A 60 -16.34 22.91 23.01
CA MET A 60 -17.04 23.11 24.26
C MET A 60 -18.54 22.75 24.16
N GLU A 61 -19.20 23.15 23.09
CA GLU A 61 -20.59 22.76 22.83
C GLU A 61 -20.74 21.24 22.69
N MET A 62 -19.77 20.59 22.10
CA MET A 62 -19.77 19.13 22.02
C MET A 62 -19.52 18.48 23.37
N ALA A 63 -18.66 19.06 24.22
CA ALA A 63 -18.41 18.60 25.57
C ALA A 63 -19.68 18.68 26.44
N ASP A 64 -20.49 19.72 26.26
CA ASP A 64 -21.74 19.91 26.98
C ASP A 64 -22.88 19.01 26.45
N ALA A 65 -22.81 18.60 25.18
CA ALA A 65 -23.87 17.83 24.53
C ALA A 65 -23.68 16.32 24.62
N ILE A 66 -22.42 15.84 24.77
CA ILE A 66 -22.12 14.41 24.77
C ILE A 66 -22.49 13.75 26.11
N THR A 67 -23.18 12.62 26.05
CA THR A 67 -23.43 11.83 27.24
C THR A 67 -22.25 10.91 27.56
N PRO A 68 -22.05 10.54 28.85
CA PRO A 68 -21.02 9.59 29.24
C PRO A 68 -21.15 8.23 28.51
N GLU A 69 -22.39 7.83 28.19
CA GLU A 69 -22.70 6.57 27.50
C GLU A 69 -22.27 6.64 26.02
N ASP A 70 -22.56 7.74 25.31
CA ASP A 70 -22.16 7.96 23.94
C ASP A 70 -20.61 8.03 23.81
N PHE A 71 -19.97 8.70 24.77
CA PHE A 71 -18.52 8.80 24.81
C PHE A 71 -17.87 7.46 25.08
N ALA A 72 -18.37 6.66 26.01
CA ALA A 72 -17.85 5.32 26.30
C ALA A 72 -18.02 4.36 25.11
N SER A 73 -19.18 4.44 24.42
CA SER A 73 -19.43 3.67 23.21
C SER A 73 -18.44 3.99 22.09
N TRP A 74 -18.16 5.28 21.87
CA TRP A 74 -17.16 5.70 20.88
C TRP A 74 -15.76 5.27 21.30
N GLN A 75 -15.39 5.42 22.57
CA GLN A 75 -14.07 5.07 23.07
C GLN A 75 -13.78 3.57 22.89
N GLY A 76 -14.75 2.69 23.18
CA GLY A 76 -14.64 1.25 22.95
C GLY A 76 -14.41 0.89 21.48
N GLY A 77 -15.09 1.54 20.55
CA GLY A 77 -14.94 1.30 19.12
C GLY A 77 -13.70 1.94 18.50
N ALA A 78 -13.31 3.13 18.95
CA ALA A 78 -12.21 3.88 18.36
C ALA A 78 -10.82 3.33 18.72
N PHE A 79 -10.68 2.78 19.94
CA PHE A 79 -9.41 2.21 20.39
C PHE A 79 -9.24 0.73 20.07
N GLU A 80 -10.33 -0.03 19.81
CA GLU A 80 -10.25 -1.39 19.25
C GLU A 80 -9.92 -1.42 17.75
N ALA A 81 -10.30 -0.36 17.03
CA ALA A 81 -10.09 -0.28 15.57
C ALA A 81 -8.68 0.23 15.16
N ALA A 82 -7.82 0.59 16.10
CA ALA A 82 -6.43 0.87 15.83
C ALA A 82 -5.60 -0.41 16.07
N PRO A 83 -5.39 -1.27 15.06
CA PRO A 83 -4.41 -2.33 15.17
C PRO A 83 -3.03 -1.66 15.15
N VAL A 84 -2.54 -1.26 16.31
CA VAL A 84 -1.11 -1.18 16.52
C VAL A 84 -0.62 -2.61 16.57
N ASN A 85 -0.45 -3.21 15.39
CA ASN A 85 0.34 -4.42 15.28
C ASN A 85 1.79 -4.03 15.57
N PRO A 86 2.32 -4.32 16.75
CA PRO A 86 3.75 -4.43 16.91
C PRO A 86 4.12 -5.71 16.17
N SER A 87 4.59 -5.59 14.92
CA SER A 87 5.31 -6.68 14.30
C SER A 87 6.48 -7.01 15.24
N GLU A 88 6.34 -8.11 15.95
CA GLU A 88 7.40 -8.73 16.71
C GLU A 88 8.63 -8.85 15.82
N GLY A 89 9.71 -8.20 16.21
CA GLY A 89 11.03 -8.41 15.64
C GLY A 89 11.72 -7.19 15.05
N ALA A 90 11.85 -6.09 15.80
CA ALA A 90 12.99 -5.18 15.61
C ALA A 90 13.18 -4.31 16.86
N THR A 91 14.20 -4.59 17.63
CA THR A 91 14.81 -3.73 18.64
C THR A 91 15.50 -2.54 17.98
N ALA A 92 14.72 -1.63 17.43
CA ALA A 92 15.14 -0.28 17.11
C ALA A 92 13.94 0.62 17.45
N LYS A 93 14.14 1.65 18.28
CA LYS A 93 13.15 2.71 18.49
C LYS A 93 12.67 3.19 17.14
N LYS A 94 11.54 2.66 16.66
CA LYS A 94 10.86 3.16 15.45
C LYS A 94 10.48 4.59 15.77
N LYS A 95 11.23 5.54 15.21
CA LYS A 95 10.90 6.95 15.25
C LYS A 95 9.51 7.07 14.63
N SER A 96 8.52 7.46 15.41
CA SER A 96 7.17 7.68 14.91
C SER A 96 7.25 8.74 13.80
N ILE A 97 6.80 8.39 12.61
CA ILE A 97 6.76 9.32 11.47
C ILE A 97 5.70 10.37 11.79
N SER A 98 6.04 11.65 11.69
CA SER A 98 5.09 12.73 11.96
C SER A 98 4.05 12.83 10.83
N ILE A 99 2.88 13.40 11.15
CA ILE A 99 1.81 13.59 10.16
C ILE A 99 2.26 14.50 9.01
N GLU A 100 3.17 15.45 9.26
CA GLU A 100 3.74 16.33 8.24
C GLU A 100 4.70 15.58 7.32
N GLU A 101 5.47 14.64 7.85
CA GLU A 101 6.33 13.77 7.03
C GLU A 101 5.48 12.88 6.11
N LEU A 102 4.38 12.33 6.63
CA LEU A 102 3.42 11.56 5.81
C LEU A 102 2.79 12.41 4.71
N LEU A 103 2.39 13.65 5.04
CA LEU A 103 1.89 14.62 4.06
C LEU A 103 2.95 14.91 2.99
N GLY A 104 4.20 15.13 3.40
CA GLY A 104 5.33 15.37 2.49
C GLY A 104 5.56 14.20 1.53
N VAL A 105 5.48 12.97 2.01
CA VAL A 105 5.58 11.76 1.18
C VAL A 105 4.40 11.63 0.23
N ALA A 106 3.17 11.82 0.73
CA ALA A 106 1.95 11.71 -0.06
C ALA A 106 1.93 12.75 -1.20
N MET A 107 2.26 14.00 -0.92
CA MET A 107 2.29 15.06 -1.93
C MET A 107 3.51 14.97 -2.84
N GLY A 108 4.70 14.78 -2.27
CA GLY A 108 5.95 14.89 -3.00
C GLY A 108 6.32 13.65 -3.82
N ARG A 109 5.94 12.45 -3.35
CA ARG A 109 6.31 11.19 -4.02
C ARG A 109 5.13 10.54 -4.74
N VAL A 110 3.96 10.55 -4.11
CA VAL A 110 2.75 9.90 -4.67
C VAL A 110 1.97 10.86 -5.56
N GLY A 111 2.02 12.17 -5.27
CA GLY A 111 1.32 13.20 -6.02
C GLY A 111 -0.13 13.43 -5.56
N ILE A 112 -0.47 12.99 -4.34
CA ILE A 112 -1.79 13.23 -3.75
C ILE A 112 -1.93 14.72 -3.41
N ARG A 113 -3.09 15.31 -3.71
CA ARG A 113 -3.38 16.68 -3.30
C ARG A 113 -3.60 16.74 -1.79
N ARG A 114 -3.28 17.90 -1.18
CA ARG A 114 -3.49 18.09 0.25
C ARG A 114 -4.93 17.83 0.68
N GLU A 115 -5.90 18.29 -0.11
CA GLU A 115 -7.32 18.11 0.19
C GLU A 115 -7.73 16.63 0.20
N ASP A 116 -7.23 15.85 -0.77
CA ASP A 116 -7.49 14.42 -0.85
C ASP A 116 -6.81 13.67 0.30
N PHE A 117 -5.55 14.03 0.63
CA PHE A 117 -4.85 13.48 1.79
C PHE A 117 -5.64 13.65 3.09
N LEU A 118 -6.21 14.84 3.33
CA LEU A 118 -6.98 15.13 4.54
C LEU A 118 -8.27 14.30 4.67
N ARG A 119 -8.76 13.75 3.57
CA ARG A 119 -9.96 12.89 3.52
C ARG A 119 -9.65 11.42 3.70
N LEU A 120 -8.42 10.99 3.46
CA LEU A 120 -8.01 9.60 3.60
C LEU A 120 -8.01 9.17 5.07
N THR A 121 -8.38 7.91 5.30
CA THR A 121 -8.11 7.22 6.56
C THR A 121 -6.66 6.74 6.61
N PRO A 122 -6.11 6.39 7.78
CA PRO A 122 -4.77 5.80 7.87
C PRO A 122 -4.61 4.54 7.02
N GLU A 123 -5.63 3.67 7.00
CA GLU A 123 -5.63 2.42 6.22
C GLU A 123 -5.64 2.69 4.71
N GLU A 124 -6.44 3.67 4.27
CA GLU A 124 -6.48 4.09 2.87
C GLU A 124 -5.12 4.66 2.43
N LEU A 125 -4.49 5.50 3.28
CA LEU A 125 -3.16 6.04 3.01
C LEU A 125 -2.11 4.92 2.95
N GLU A 126 -2.13 3.98 3.89
CA GLU A 126 -1.21 2.84 3.90
C GLU A 126 -1.34 2.01 2.61
N ALA A 127 -2.57 1.71 2.19
CA ALA A 127 -2.83 1.00 0.95
C ALA A 127 -2.25 1.74 -0.26
N VAL A 128 -2.46 3.05 -0.36
CA VAL A 128 -1.92 3.89 -1.44
C VAL A 128 -0.39 3.87 -1.44
N LEU A 129 0.24 4.07 -0.27
CA LEU A 129 1.69 4.07 -0.15
C LEU A 129 2.30 2.71 -0.51
N LYS A 130 1.67 1.62 -0.08
CA LYS A 130 2.08 0.25 -0.38
C LYS A 130 2.05 -0.03 -1.89
N HIS A 131 0.93 0.27 -2.55
CA HIS A 131 0.82 0.06 -4.00
C HIS A 131 1.75 0.97 -4.80
N HIS A 132 1.94 2.21 -4.36
CA HIS A 132 2.90 3.10 -4.99
C HIS A 132 4.34 2.57 -4.85
N ALA A 133 4.72 2.05 -3.69
CA ALA A 133 6.03 1.44 -3.48
C ALA A 133 6.24 0.20 -4.36
N GLN A 134 5.24 -0.67 -4.44
CA GLN A 134 5.27 -1.84 -5.32
C GLN A 134 5.44 -1.45 -6.80
N HIS A 135 4.65 -0.50 -7.26
CA HIS A 135 4.74 -0.03 -8.64
C HIS A 135 6.12 0.57 -8.97
N ARG A 136 6.70 1.33 -8.04
CA ARG A 136 8.06 1.85 -8.21
C ARG A 136 9.11 0.76 -8.25
N GLU A 137 8.96 -0.28 -7.45
CA GLU A 137 9.86 -1.42 -7.46
C GLU A 137 9.78 -2.17 -8.80
N GLU A 138 8.58 -2.43 -9.30
CA GLU A 138 8.35 -3.05 -10.62
C GLU A 138 8.96 -2.23 -11.75
N GLN A 139 8.78 -0.90 -11.73
CA GLN A 139 9.40 0.00 -12.70
C GLN A 139 10.93 -0.05 -12.64
N MET A 140 11.50 -0.07 -11.44
CA MET A 140 12.93 -0.18 -11.24
C MET A 140 13.47 -1.52 -11.76
N GLN A 141 12.79 -2.63 -11.44
CA GLN A 141 13.13 -3.96 -11.93
C GLN A 141 13.09 -4.01 -13.45
N THR A 142 12.02 -3.52 -14.06
CA THR A 142 11.89 -3.42 -15.52
C THR A 142 13.01 -2.61 -16.15
N GLY A 143 13.38 -1.48 -15.56
CA GLY A 143 14.50 -0.64 -16.02
C GLY A 143 15.85 -1.39 -15.98
N TRP A 144 16.10 -2.14 -14.90
CA TRP A 144 17.30 -2.96 -14.79
C TRP A 144 17.32 -4.13 -15.77
N GLU A 145 16.18 -4.78 -16.00
CA GLU A 145 16.06 -5.85 -17.00
C GLU A 145 16.31 -5.36 -18.42
N GLN A 146 15.80 -4.18 -18.76
CA GLN A 146 16.09 -3.53 -20.04
C GLN A 146 17.58 -3.22 -20.19
N ALA A 147 18.21 -2.65 -19.16
CA ALA A 147 19.65 -2.36 -19.16
C ALA A 147 20.48 -3.64 -19.29
N ARG A 148 20.11 -4.72 -18.60
CA ARG A 148 20.72 -6.05 -18.70
C ARG A 148 20.62 -6.60 -20.12
N MET A 149 19.45 -6.51 -20.74
CA MET A 149 19.24 -6.98 -22.11
C MET A 149 20.12 -6.22 -23.11
N ILE A 150 20.21 -4.89 -22.98
CA ILE A 150 21.07 -4.06 -23.84
C ILE A 150 22.53 -4.44 -23.64
N ALA A 151 22.99 -4.58 -22.41
CA ALA A 151 24.35 -4.97 -22.09
C ALA A 151 24.67 -6.38 -22.63
N PHE A 152 23.76 -7.33 -22.47
CA PHE A 152 23.89 -8.67 -23.00
C PHE A 152 24.01 -8.67 -24.54
N ALA A 153 23.14 -7.93 -25.23
CA ALA A 153 23.19 -7.83 -26.69
C ALA A 153 24.50 -7.23 -27.20
N ALA A 154 25.10 -6.29 -26.44
CA ALA A 154 26.38 -5.70 -26.78
C ALA A 154 27.58 -6.65 -26.57
N VAL A 155 27.54 -7.51 -25.55
CA VAL A 155 28.68 -8.35 -25.15
C VAL A 155 28.60 -9.77 -25.73
N ALA A 156 27.39 -10.33 -25.89
CA ALA A 156 27.18 -11.70 -26.35
C ALA A 156 27.90 -12.04 -27.67
N PRO A 157 27.99 -11.16 -28.70
CA PRO A 157 28.75 -11.46 -29.93
C PRO A 157 30.25 -11.64 -29.71
N HIS A 158 30.78 -11.12 -28.60
CA HIS A 158 32.23 -11.12 -28.33
C HIS A 158 32.65 -12.22 -27.35
N THR A 159 31.71 -13.04 -26.85
CA THR A 159 32.02 -14.11 -25.89
C THR A 159 31.10 -15.32 -26.06
N SER A 160 31.67 -16.52 -25.98
CA SER A 160 30.92 -17.78 -26.01
C SER A 160 30.45 -18.24 -24.62
N ARG A 161 30.83 -17.51 -23.56
CA ARG A 161 30.53 -17.89 -22.16
C ARG A 161 29.15 -17.50 -21.73
N LEU A 162 28.61 -16.41 -22.29
CA LEU A 162 27.28 -15.88 -21.96
C LEU A 162 26.22 -16.53 -22.85
N ARG A 163 25.26 -17.23 -22.25
CA ARG A 163 24.17 -17.90 -22.97
C ARG A 163 22.85 -17.20 -22.79
N GLN A 164 22.71 -16.51 -21.67
CA GLN A 164 21.47 -15.80 -21.29
C GLN A 164 21.83 -14.50 -20.56
N PRO A 165 20.95 -13.51 -20.53
CA PRO A 165 21.21 -12.23 -19.89
C PRO A 165 21.55 -12.32 -18.39
N GLU A 166 21.00 -13.33 -17.70
CA GLU A 166 21.23 -13.63 -16.29
C GLU A 166 22.68 -14.04 -16.00
N ASP A 167 23.36 -14.62 -16.98
CA ASP A 167 24.79 -15.00 -16.86
C ASP A 167 25.68 -13.75 -16.78
N LEU A 168 25.27 -12.65 -17.40
CA LEU A 168 26.00 -11.37 -17.38
C LEU A 168 25.81 -10.62 -16.06
N MET A 169 24.56 -10.52 -15.60
CA MET A 169 24.20 -9.74 -14.42
C MET A 169 23.00 -10.41 -13.72
N PRO A 170 23.24 -11.25 -12.69
CA PRO A 170 22.16 -11.87 -11.93
C PRO A 170 21.51 -10.83 -11.00
N PHE A 171 20.17 -10.84 -10.93
CA PHE A 171 19.41 -10.01 -10.02
C PHE A 171 18.77 -10.86 -8.91
N PRO A 172 18.49 -10.25 -7.72
CA PRO A 172 17.86 -10.97 -6.61
C PRO A 172 16.48 -11.53 -6.92
N TRP A 173 15.76 -10.94 -7.87
CA TRP A 173 14.42 -11.34 -8.31
C TRP A 173 14.43 -12.30 -9.50
N ASP A 174 15.60 -12.61 -10.08
CA ASP A 174 15.67 -13.65 -11.11
C ASP A 174 15.14 -14.95 -10.51
N LYS A 175 14.16 -15.54 -11.16
CA LYS A 175 13.68 -16.85 -10.76
C LYS A 175 14.87 -17.79 -10.82
N LYS A 176 15.29 -18.33 -9.68
CA LYS A 176 16.20 -19.48 -9.68
C LYS A 176 15.57 -20.47 -10.63
N VAL A 177 16.23 -20.75 -11.74
CA VAL A 177 15.84 -21.84 -12.62
C VAL A 177 16.02 -23.09 -11.77
N THR A 178 15.01 -23.37 -10.95
CA THR A 178 14.89 -24.64 -10.26
C THR A 178 14.70 -25.64 -11.38
N GLU A 179 15.77 -26.40 -11.64
CA GLU A 179 15.79 -27.57 -12.49
C GLU A 179 15.01 -27.37 -13.78
N ARG A 180 15.72 -27.05 -14.85
CA ARG A 180 15.24 -27.41 -16.17
C ARG A 180 14.75 -28.85 -16.02
N THR A 181 13.46 -29.04 -15.98
CA THR A 181 12.88 -30.32 -16.33
C THR A 181 13.56 -30.63 -17.65
N GLU A 182 14.50 -31.57 -17.66
CA GLU A 182 15.11 -32.03 -18.90
C GLU A 182 13.92 -32.47 -19.74
N VAL A 183 13.54 -31.62 -20.71
CA VAL A 183 12.57 -32.02 -21.71
C VAL A 183 13.24 -33.26 -22.35
N PRO A 184 12.68 -34.44 -22.20
CA PRO A 184 13.28 -35.67 -22.72
C PRO A 184 13.62 -35.36 -24.16
N ARG A 185 14.91 -35.48 -24.50
CA ARG A 185 15.34 -35.27 -25.87
C ARG A 185 14.66 -36.31 -26.71
N MET A 186 13.56 -35.93 -27.33
CA MET A 186 12.84 -36.80 -28.27
C MET A 186 13.83 -37.29 -29.32
N THR A 187 13.84 -38.57 -29.52
CA THR A 187 14.62 -39.17 -30.60
C THR A 187 14.13 -38.66 -31.96
N ILE A 188 14.96 -38.76 -32.97
CA ILE A 188 14.61 -38.31 -34.32
C ILE A 188 13.35 -39.00 -34.82
N GLU A 189 13.15 -40.29 -34.43
CA GLU A 189 11.98 -41.09 -34.78
C GLU A 189 10.71 -40.60 -34.05
N GLU A 190 10.79 -40.26 -32.78
CA GLU A 190 9.66 -39.69 -32.02
C GLU A 190 9.26 -38.32 -32.57
N ARG A 191 10.22 -37.50 -32.96
CA ARG A 191 9.97 -36.23 -33.62
C ARG A 191 9.25 -36.38 -34.96
N ARG A 192 9.65 -37.36 -35.77
CA ARG A 192 8.98 -37.66 -37.04
C ARG A 192 7.55 -38.10 -36.81
N ARG A 193 7.30 -39.03 -35.90
CA ARG A 193 5.94 -39.48 -35.55
C ARG A 193 5.03 -38.31 -35.09
N LEU A 194 5.58 -37.44 -34.27
CA LEU A 194 4.80 -36.26 -33.79
C LEU A 194 4.47 -35.30 -34.94
N ILE A 195 5.42 -35.09 -35.87
CA ILE A 195 5.19 -34.24 -37.04
C ILE A 195 4.15 -34.90 -37.96
N ASP A 196 4.20 -36.19 -38.19
CA ASP A 196 3.23 -36.92 -39.02
C ASP A 196 1.82 -36.90 -38.39
N GLU A 197 1.70 -37.08 -37.05
CA GLU A 197 0.41 -36.94 -36.34
C GLU A 197 -0.15 -35.51 -36.38
N LEU A 198 0.71 -34.51 -36.21
CA LEU A 198 0.28 -33.12 -36.29
C LEU A 198 -0.14 -32.73 -37.71
N SER A 199 0.59 -33.19 -38.73
CA SER A 199 0.24 -32.92 -40.12
C SER A 199 -1.09 -33.58 -40.52
N ALA A 200 -1.34 -34.83 -40.07
CA ALA A 200 -2.61 -35.50 -40.31
C ALA A 200 -3.79 -34.74 -39.65
N LYS A 201 -3.62 -34.28 -38.39
CA LYS A 201 -4.64 -33.48 -37.71
C LYS A 201 -4.90 -32.12 -38.36
N TRP A 202 -3.92 -31.56 -39.07
CA TRP A 202 -4.12 -30.30 -39.78
C TRP A 202 -4.82 -30.52 -41.14
N GLN A 203 -4.61 -31.65 -41.82
CA GLN A 203 -5.31 -32.00 -43.04
C GLN A 203 -6.79 -32.30 -42.82
N ASP A 204 -7.13 -33.01 -41.76
CA ASP A 204 -8.54 -33.25 -41.35
C ASP A 204 -9.33 -31.98 -41.02
N LYS A 205 -8.63 -30.92 -40.64
CA LYS A 205 -9.25 -29.63 -40.27
C LYS A 205 -9.46 -28.68 -41.44
N THR A 206 -8.89 -28.97 -42.59
CA THR A 206 -9.01 -28.18 -43.82
C THR A 206 -10.04 -28.73 -44.80
N ASP A 207 -10.56 -29.94 -44.53
CA ASP A 207 -11.55 -30.62 -45.39
C ASP A 207 -13.01 -30.52 -44.85
N ASP A 208 -13.24 -29.81 -43.72
CA ASP A 208 -14.53 -29.45 -43.14
C ASP A 208 -14.80 -27.94 -43.30
#